data_56f94ede6c67419df58236e30a26adbf
#
_entry.id   56f94ede6c67419df58236e30a26adbf
#
_cell.length_a   1.000
_cell.length_b   1.000
_cell.length_c   1.000
_cell.angle_alpha   90.00
_cell.angle_beta   90.00
_cell.angle_gamma   90.00
#
_symmetry.space_group_name_H-M   'P 1'
#
loop_
_entity.id
_entity.type
_entity.pdbx_description
1 polymer ?
#
loop_
_entity_poly.entity_id
_entity_poly.type
_entity_poly.pdbx_seq_one_letter_code
_entity_poly.pdbx_strand_id
1 'polypeptide(L)'
;MSRDDKREREVSDILKWVWLVLPLLLVLLLLNVGRSEWGMGRRDSTWQRIQEEGVLRVGMDASYPPFEWIDDEGDFVGYDVDLGRELARRWGVEVHFSDIHFDGLYDALCAEKVDLLISALPHDRTLTEDILYSDSYFNAGQVLVIPQEKAAIRAVEDVEGKRVAVELGAEAHQLLLQLTRDQGLSAEIVTGRQAGEIFSLLQEGDVDVLICDRVTAYEHVRGEALRIVEPPLTSAPFVIAARADSPVLIREVDEAIEAWQESGFLDDLEERWLR
;
A
#
# COMPACT_ATOMS: atom_id res chain seq x y z
N MET A 1 9.59 81.19 -13.11
CA MET A 1 9.71 79.91 -12.44
C MET A 1 10.64 79.06 -13.34
N SER A 2 11.90 78.95 -12.89
CA SER A 2 13.02 78.40 -13.69
C SER A 2 12.81 76.88 -13.94
N ARG A 3 13.36 76.38 -15.07
CA ARG A 3 13.38 74.95 -15.42
C ARG A 3 14.09 74.09 -14.33
N ASP A 4 14.96 74.69 -13.57
CA ASP A 4 15.69 74.01 -12.49
C ASP A 4 14.80 73.67 -11.27
N ASP A 5 13.88 74.55 -10.91
CA ASP A 5 12.94 74.38 -9.78
C ASP A 5 11.94 73.19 -10.00
N LYS A 6 11.63 72.91 -11.29
CA LYS A 6 10.77 71.81 -11.66
C LYS A 6 11.52 70.46 -11.58
N ARG A 7 12.78 70.43 -11.95
CA ARG A 7 13.64 69.26 -11.92
C ARG A 7 13.99 68.83 -10.48
N GLU A 8 14.23 69.81 -9.58
CA GLU A 8 14.47 69.50 -8.17
C GLU A 8 13.24 68.91 -7.46
N ARG A 9 12.04 69.37 -7.79
CA ARG A 9 10.78 68.79 -7.26
C ARG A 9 10.55 67.36 -7.77
N GLU A 10 10.74 67.11 -9.06
CA GLU A 10 10.60 65.75 -9.65
C GLU A 10 11.60 64.76 -9.02
N VAL A 11 12.84 65.18 -8.81
CA VAL A 11 13.86 64.32 -8.14
C VAL A 11 13.52 64.09 -6.69
N SER A 12 13.04 65.13 -5.96
CA SER A 12 12.60 64.98 -4.58
C SER A 12 11.41 64.01 -4.42
N ASP A 13 10.47 64.06 -5.35
CA ASP A 13 9.31 63.13 -5.30
C ASP A 13 9.67 61.70 -5.69
N ILE A 14 10.57 61.50 -6.63
CA ILE A 14 11.13 60.19 -6.96
C ILE A 14 11.88 59.61 -5.76
N LEU A 15 12.70 60.42 -5.06
CA LEU A 15 13.41 59.96 -3.86
C LEU A 15 12.44 59.53 -2.75
N LYS A 16 11.34 60.25 -2.52
CA LYS A 16 10.30 59.87 -1.53
C LYS A 16 9.67 58.53 -1.86
N TRP A 17 9.38 58.27 -3.15
CA TRP A 17 8.84 56.99 -3.59
C TRP A 17 9.84 55.83 -3.43
N VAL A 18 11.12 56.05 -3.68
CA VAL A 18 12.20 55.06 -3.45
C VAL A 18 12.27 54.68 -1.98
N TRP A 19 12.20 55.66 -1.05
CA TRP A 19 12.24 55.42 0.39
C TRP A 19 10.99 54.71 0.94
N LEU A 20 9.85 54.77 0.25
CA LEU A 20 8.62 54.05 0.58
C LEU A 20 8.56 52.63 -0.05
N VAL A 21 9.00 52.48 -1.31
CA VAL A 21 8.89 51.25 -2.07
C VAL A 21 10.01 50.25 -1.70
N LEU A 22 11.22 50.74 -1.43
CA LEU A 22 12.35 49.87 -1.10
C LEU A 22 12.13 49.02 0.17
N PRO A 23 11.68 49.60 1.31
CA PRO A 23 11.36 48.79 2.50
C PRO A 23 10.17 47.84 2.27
N LEU A 24 9.19 48.23 1.48
CA LEU A 24 8.07 47.35 1.13
C LEU A 24 8.52 46.14 0.30
N LEU A 25 9.40 46.35 -0.67
CA LEU A 25 10.00 45.28 -1.48
C LEU A 25 10.92 44.40 -0.60
N LEU A 26 11.65 44.98 0.35
CA LEU A 26 12.47 44.22 1.29
C LEU A 26 11.62 43.35 2.22
N VAL A 27 10.51 43.89 2.72
CA VAL A 27 9.55 43.09 3.53
C VAL A 27 8.90 42.00 2.71
N LEU A 28 8.50 42.26 1.45
CA LEU A 28 7.97 41.23 0.55
C LEU A 28 9.01 40.17 0.21
N LEU A 29 10.28 40.56 0.04
CA LEU A 29 11.39 39.63 -0.18
C LEU A 29 11.64 38.77 1.07
N LEU A 30 11.65 39.39 2.26
CA LEU A 30 11.80 38.69 3.54
C LEU A 30 10.61 37.77 3.84
N LEU A 31 9.37 38.17 3.48
CA LEU A 31 8.18 37.33 3.60
C LEU A 31 8.20 36.18 2.59
N ASN A 32 8.77 36.38 1.38
CA ASN A 32 8.93 35.29 0.40
C ASN A 32 10.08 34.34 0.81
N VAL A 33 11.18 34.84 1.33
CA VAL A 33 12.27 34.02 1.88
C VAL A 33 11.77 33.25 3.11
N GLY A 34 11.04 33.89 4.02
CA GLY A 34 10.44 33.25 5.18
C GLY A 34 9.38 32.18 4.77
N ARG A 35 8.63 32.41 3.69
CA ARG A 35 7.68 31.43 3.15
C ARG A 35 8.37 30.24 2.50
N SER A 36 9.50 30.42 1.84
CA SER A 36 10.28 29.34 1.26
C SER A 36 10.98 28.49 2.33
N GLU A 37 11.29 29.05 3.50
CA GLU A 37 11.87 28.33 4.62
C GLU A 37 10.82 27.67 5.54
N TRP A 38 9.59 28.22 5.60
CA TRP A 38 8.48 27.59 6.32
C TRP A 38 7.78 26.50 5.50
N GLY A 39 8.03 26.42 4.21
CA GLY A 39 7.59 25.34 3.31
C GLY A 39 8.66 24.26 3.05
N MET A 40 9.91 24.47 3.52
CA MET A 40 10.89 23.40 3.64
C MET A 40 10.53 22.62 4.90
N GLY A 41 9.62 21.64 4.69
CA GLY A 41 9.15 20.69 5.69
C GLY A 41 10.30 20.20 6.56
N ARG A 42 10.00 19.89 7.81
CA ARG A 42 10.87 19.08 8.67
C ARG A 42 11.61 18.11 7.75
N ARG A 43 12.94 18.24 7.68
CA ARG A 43 13.77 17.31 6.92
C ARG A 43 13.36 15.94 7.41
N ASP A 44 12.93 15.08 6.50
CA ASP A 44 12.62 13.69 6.82
C ASP A 44 13.91 13.05 7.35
N SER A 45 14.03 13.04 8.66
CA SER A 45 15.24 12.57 9.33
C SER A 45 15.47 11.10 9.08
N THR A 46 14.38 10.33 8.85
CA THR A 46 14.47 8.90 8.56
C THR A 46 15.08 8.65 7.20
N TRP A 47 14.57 9.33 6.15
CA TRP A 47 15.13 9.20 4.80
C TRP A 47 16.60 9.64 4.75
N GLN A 48 16.91 10.80 5.36
CA GLN A 48 18.29 11.29 5.43
C GLN A 48 19.20 10.28 6.13
N ARG A 49 18.78 9.73 7.26
CA ARG A 49 19.55 8.71 8.00
C ARG A 49 19.78 7.45 7.15
N ILE A 50 18.76 6.93 6.46
CA ILE A 50 18.90 5.77 5.56
C ILE A 50 20.00 6.03 4.52
N GLN A 51 20.00 7.23 3.92
CA GLN A 51 20.98 7.60 2.90
C GLN A 51 22.40 7.80 3.47
N GLU A 52 22.52 8.35 4.70
CA GLU A 52 23.82 8.60 5.35
C GLU A 52 24.44 7.33 5.93
N GLU A 53 23.63 6.47 6.55
CA GLU A 53 24.07 5.20 7.16
C GLU A 53 24.19 4.07 6.13
N GLY A 54 23.50 4.17 5.00
CA GLY A 54 23.44 3.13 3.98
C GLY A 54 22.64 1.90 4.40
N VAL A 55 21.69 2.04 5.35
CA VAL A 55 20.92 0.93 5.92
C VAL A 55 19.43 1.29 6.00
N LEU A 56 18.59 0.41 5.47
CA LEU A 56 17.14 0.37 5.63
C LEU A 56 16.76 -0.68 6.69
N ARG A 57 16.04 -0.31 7.73
CA ARG A 57 15.54 -1.21 8.77
C ARG A 57 14.07 -1.51 8.52
N VAL A 58 13.71 -2.77 8.29
CA VAL A 58 12.36 -3.23 8.00
C VAL A 58 11.86 -4.13 9.13
N GLY A 59 10.70 -3.79 9.69
CA GLY A 59 9.99 -4.64 10.65
C GLY A 59 8.91 -5.47 9.95
N MET A 60 8.79 -6.74 10.33
CA MET A 60 7.77 -7.67 9.87
C MET A 60 7.48 -8.73 10.93
N ASP A 61 6.30 -9.36 10.87
CA ASP A 61 5.99 -10.57 11.63
C ASP A 61 6.28 -11.79 10.75
N ALA A 62 7.47 -12.37 10.91
CA ALA A 62 7.94 -13.45 10.05
C ALA A 62 7.27 -14.80 10.36
N SER A 63 5.93 -14.79 10.46
CA SER A 63 5.08 -15.95 10.71
C SER A 63 3.93 -16.11 9.70
N TYR A 64 3.93 -15.32 8.60
CA TYR A 64 2.84 -15.28 7.63
C TYR A 64 3.28 -15.67 6.20
N PRO A 65 3.62 -16.96 5.94
CA PRO A 65 3.89 -17.40 4.58
C PRO A 65 2.63 -17.27 3.70
N PRO A 66 2.78 -16.98 2.40
CA PRO A 66 4.01 -16.83 1.65
C PRO A 66 4.56 -15.39 1.61
N PHE A 67 4.04 -14.47 2.44
CA PHE A 67 4.48 -13.08 2.46
C PHE A 67 5.81 -12.89 3.21
N GLU A 68 5.91 -13.39 4.45
CA GLU A 68 7.13 -13.31 5.24
C GLU A 68 7.23 -14.46 6.25
N TRP A 69 8.39 -15.13 6.25
CA TRP A 69 8.71 -16.13 7.27
C TRP A 69 10.23 -16.32 7.38
N ILE A 70 10.65 -17.02 8.42
CA ILE A 70 12.04 -17.45 8.59
C ILE A 70 12.12 -18.91 8.16
N ASP A 71 13.01 -19.20 7.20
CA ASP A 71 13.22 -20.56 6.70
C ASP A 71 14.05 -21.44 7.66
N ASP A 72 14.30 -22.69 7.27
CA ASP A 72 15.05 -23.65 8.09
C ASP A 72 16.54 -23.27 8.25
N GLU A 73 17.08 -22.42 7.37
CA GLU A 73 18.44 -21.87 7.43
C GLU A 73 18.52 -20.64 8.34
N GLY A 74 17.38 -20.07 8.74
CA GLY A 74 17.27 -18.89 9.59
C GLY A 74 17.22 -17.56 8.79
N ASP A 75 17.01 -17.64 7.49
CA ASP A 75 16.91 -16.49 6.61
C ASP A 75 15.45 -16.01 6.45
N PHE A 76 15.28 -14.69 6.36
CA PHE A 76 13.98 -14.11 5.99
C PHE A 76 13.70 -14.38 4.52
N VAL A 77 12.53 -14.91 4.22
CA VAL A 77 12.07 -15.24 2.87
C VAL A 77 10.60 -14.87 2.69
N GLY A 78 10.18 -14.63 1.44
CA GLY A 78 8.80 -14.34 1.12
C GLY A 78 8.62 -13.12 0.21
N TYR A 79 7.36 -12.88 -0.14
CA TYR A 79 6.93 -11.79 -1.01
C TYR A 79 7.37 -10.42 -0.44
N ASP A 80 7.04 -10.14 0.81
CA ASP A 80 7.33 -8.88 1.50
C ASP A 80 8.84 -8.69 1.77
N VAL A 81 9.55 -9.80 1.99
CA VAL A 81 11.00 -9.79 2.11
C VAL A 81 11.67 -9.38 0.80
N ASP A 82 11.17 -9.89 -0.33
CA ASP A 82 11.68 -9.52 -1.65
C ASP A 82 11.35 -8.05 -1.99
N LEU A 83 10.19 -7.51 -1.54
CA LEU A 83 9.90 -6.07 -1.64
C LEU A 83 10.92 -5.24 -0.86
N GLY A 84 11.22 -5.60 0.38
CA GLY A 84 12.21 -4.91 1.21
C GLY A 84 13.61 -4.95 0.61
N ARG A 85 14.01 -6.09 0.04
CA ARG A 85 15.28 -6.24 -0.68
C ARG A 85 15.34 -5.36 -1.92
N GLU A 86 14.25 -5.29 -2.67
CA GLU A 86 14.19 -4.48 -3.89
C GLU A 86 14.20 -2.97 -3.60
N LEU A 87 13.53 -2.51 -2.52
CA LEU A 87 13.66 -1.13 -2.03
C LEU A 87 15.12 -0.78 -1.73
N ALA A 88 15.80 -1.62 -0.95
CA ALA A 88 17.20 -1.41 -0.58
C ALA A 88 18.11 -1.39 -1.82
N ARG A 89 17.91 -2.31 -2.77
CA ARG A 89 18.63 -2.35 -4.04
C ARG A 89 18.43 -1.07 -4.86
N ARG A 90 17.19 -0.60 -4.95
CA ARG A 90 16.82 0.62 -5.68
C ARG A 90 17.48 1.87 -5.08
N TRP A 91 17.57 1.92 -3.76
CA TRP A 91 18.16 3.05 -3.03
C TRP A 91 19.68 2.92 -2.84
N GLY A 92 20.28 1.77 -3.20
CA GLY A 92 21.72 1.52 -3.07
C GLY A 92 22.17 1.38 -1.62
N VAL A 93 21.31 0.84 -0.75
CA VAL A 93 21.56 0.61 0.69
C VAL A 93 21.41 -0.86 1.05
N GLU A 94 21.89 -1.26 2.23
CA GLU A 94 21.64 -2.59 2.79
C GLU A 94 20.26 -2.63 3.47
N VAL A 95 19.63 -3.83 3.53
CA VAL A 95 18.39 -4.03 4.28
C VAL A 95 18.63 -4.93 5.49
N HIS A 96 18.09 -4.49 6.65
CA HIS A 96 18.07 -5.29 7.87
C HIS A 96 16.63 -5.58 8.26
N PHE A 97 16.24 -6.84 8.27
CA PHE A 97 14.93 -7.29 8.71
C PHE A 97 14.93 -7.57 10.22
N SER A 98 13.82 -7.27 10.86
CA SER A 98 13.56 -7.54 12.28
C SER A 98 12.25 -8.30 12.41
N ASP A 99 12.30 -9.49 12.99
CA ASP A 99 11.11 -10.27 13.35
C ASP A 99 10.47 -9.66 14.60
N ILE A 100 9.23 -9.18 14.46
CA ILE A 100 8.47 -8.49 15.49
C ILE A 100 7.04 -9.00 15.43
N HIS A 101 6.54 -9.53 16.56
CA HIS A 101 5.15 -9.97 16.64
C HIS A 101 4.19 -8.88 16.16
N PHE A 102 3.14 -9.26 15.42
CA PHE A 102 2.22 -8.36 14.71
C PHE A 102 1.70 -7.20 15.59
N ASP A 103 1.28 -7.51 16.81
CA ASP A 103 0.77 -6.50 17.77
C ASP A 103 1.82 -5.46 18.19
N GLY A 104 3.11 -5.74 18.01
CA GLY A 104 4.22 -4.86 18.36
C GLY A 104 4.81 -4.04 17.21
N LEU A 105 4.36 -4.26 15.97
CA LEU A 105 4.92 -3.64 14.78
C LEU A 105 4.86 -2.10 14.83
N TYR A 106 3.68 -1.55 15.09
CA TYR A 106 3.50 -0.09 15.15
C TYR A 106 4.25 0.56 16.31
N ASP A 107 4.33 -0.12 17.46
CA ASP A 107 5.13 0.34 18.59
C ASP A 107 6.63 0.39 18.26
N ALA A 108 7.13 -0.61 17.54
CA ALA A 108 8.52 -0.63 17.10
C ALA A 108 8.82 0.47 16.08
N LEU A 109 7.89 0.76 15.17
CA LEU A 109 8.01 1.84 14.20
C LEU A 109 8.01 3.21 14.90
N CYS A 110 7.05 3.46 15.80
CA CYS A 110 6.98 4.71 16.56
C CYS A 110 8.19 4.89 17.51
N ALA A 111 8.76 3.80 18.02
CA ALA A 111 9.98 3.83 18.84
C ALA A 111 11.28 3.92 18.02
N GLU A 112 11.21 4.14 16.71
CA GLU A 112 12.35 4.27 15.77
C GLU A 112 13.29 3.05 15.73
N LYS A 113 12.80 1.87 16.11
CA LYS A 113 13.56 0.62 16.01
C LYS A 113 13.68 0.16 14.57
N VAL A 114 12.67 0.45 13.75
CA VAL A 114 12.59 0.18 12.31
C VAL A 114 12.16 1.45 11.57
N ASP A 115 12.37 1.49 10.27
CA ASP A 115 12.07 2.64 9.40
C ASP A 115 10.77 2.44 8.62
N LEU A 116 10.55 1.20 8.20
CA LEU A 116 9.36 0.75 7.49
C LEU A 116 8.81 -0.51 8.15
N LEU A 117 7.50 -0.69 8.03
CA LEU A 117 6.85 -1.96 8.23
C LEU A 117 6.40 -2.49 6.87
N ILE A 118 6.82 -3.73 6.55
CA ILE A 118 6.38 -4.50 5.37
C ILE A 118 5.99 -5.88 5.91
N SER A 119 4.68 -6.16 6.06
CA SER A 119 4.21 -7.36 6.76
C SER A 119 2.75 -7.64 6.44
N ALA A 120 2.40 -7.76 5.16
CA ALA A 120 1.02 -7.95 4.68
C ALA A 120 0.02 -7.03 5.41
N LEU A 121 0.45 -5.78 5.72
CA LEU A 121 -0.28 -4.87 6.59
C LEU A 121 -1.55 -4.35 5.91
N PRO A 122 -2.72 -4.55 6.50
CA PRO A 122 -3.92 -3.86 6.04
C PRO A 122 -3.81 -2.36 6.32
N HIS A 123 -4.41 -1.54 5.46
CA HIS A 123 -4.48 -0.10 5.70
C HIS A 123 -5.42 0.20 6.87
N ASP A 124 -4.87 0.49 8.03
CA ASP A 124 -5.62 0.88 9.22
C ASP A 124 -5.90 2.39 9.24
N ARG A 125 -7.15 2.76 8.96
CA ARG A 125 -7.58 4.16 8.94
C ARG A 125 -7.67 4.82 10.33
N THR A 126 -7.48 4.06 11.41
CA THR A 126 -7.52 4.59 12.79
C THR A 126 -6.17 5.13 13.25
N LEU A 127 -5.07 4.75 12.58
CA LEU A 127 -3.69 5.10 12.94
C LEU A 127 -3.10 6.25 12.12
N THR A 128 -3.94 7.14 11.57
CA THR A 128 -3.51 8.21 10.63
C THR A 128 -2.76 9.37 11.27
N GLU A 129 -2.74 9.51 12.59
CA GLU A 129 -2.03 10.60 13.28
C GLU A 129 -0.52 10.33 13.39
N ASP A 130 -0.14 9.08 13.60
CA ASP A 130 1.24 8.67 13.85
C ASP A 130 1.89 7.92 12.68
N ILE A 131 1.08 7.44 11.74
CA ILE A 131 1.49 6.54 10.66
C ILE A 131 1.11 7.11 9.29
N LEU A 132 2.04 7.00 8.34
CA LEU A 132 1.81 7.16 6.91
C LEU A 132 1.80 5.78 6.24
N TYR A 133 0.91 5.62 5.29
CA TYR A 133 0.81 4.41 4.47
C TYR A 133 1.13 4.71 3.02
N SER A 134 1.78 3.77 2.36
CA SER A 134 2.04 3.82 0.93
C SER A 134 0.78 3.53 0.10
N ASP A 135 0.91 3.67 -1.20
CA ASP A 135 0.05 3.00 -2.16
C ASP A 135 0.08 1.48 -1.93
N SER A 136 -0.96 0.79 -2.41
CA SER A 136 -1.09 -0.66 -2.25
C SER A 136 -0.15 -1.41 -3.19
N TYR A 137 0.57 -2.40 -2.64
CA TYR A 137 1.39 -3.31 -3.42
C TYR A 137 0.71 -4.65 -3.72
N PHE A 138 -0.34 -5.01 -2.95
CA PHE A 138 -1.13 -6.22 -3.13
C PHE A 138 -2.57 -5.98 -2.69
N ASN A 139 -3.55 -6.64 -3.34
CA ASN A 139 -4.94 -6.60 -2.93
C ASN A 139 -5.41 -8.00 -2.52
N ALA A 140 -5.60 -8.22 -1.22
CA ALA A 140 -6.07 -9.47 -0.64
C ALA A 140 -7.61 -9.64 -0.67
N GLY A 141 -8.35 -8.77 -1.36
CA GLY A 141 -9.81 -8.78 -1.41
C GLY A 141 -10.43 -10.11 -1.84
N GLN A 142 -11.73 -10.23 -1.72
CA GLN A 142 -12.48 -11.43 -2.06
C GLN A 142 -12.42 -11.70 -3.56
N VAL A 143 -12.24 -12.96 -3.94
CA VAL A 143 -12.17 -13.42 -5.34
C VAL A 143 -13.14 -14.58 -5.59
N LEU A 144 -13.49 -14.76 -6.86
CA LEU A 144 -14.13 -15.99 -7.32
C LEU A 144 -13.06 -17.02 -7.65
N VAL A 145 -13.25 -18.25 -7.18
CA VAL A 145 -12.46 -19.42 -7.60
C VAL A 145 -13.38 -20.38 -8.33
N ILE A 146 -12.94 -20.86 -9.49
CA ILE A 146 -13.72 -21.74 -10.36
C ILE A 146 -12.84 -22.82 -10.95
N PRO A 147 -13.42 -23.97 -11.38
CA PRO A 147 -12.73 -24.92 -12.23
C PRO A 147 -12.27 -24.28 -13.54
N GLN A 148 -11.09 -24.67 -14.04
CA GLN A 148 -10.49 -24.08 -15.25
C GLN A 148 -11.41 -24.21 -16.48
N GLU A 149 -12.18 -25.30 -16.58
CA GLU A 149 -13.11 -25.54 -17.68
C GLU A 149 -14.35 -24.61 -17.65
N LYS A 150 -14.70 -24.03 -16.50
CA LYS A 150 -15.82 -23.10 -16.36
C LYS A 150 -15.45 -21.66 -16.77
N ALA A 151 -14.80 -21.47 -17.91
CA ALA A 151 -14.29 -20.19 -18.39
C ALA A 151 -15.35 -19.11 -18.65
N ALA A 152 -16.64 -19.47 -18.64
CA ALA A 152 -17.74 -18.51 -18.82
C ALA A 152 -17.96 -17.60 -17.61
N ILE A 153 -17.53 -17.99 -16.39
CA ILE A 153 -17.66 -17.19 -15.18
C ILE A 153 -16.47 -16.21 -15.13
N ARG A 154 -16.76 -14.92 -15.19
CA ARG A 154 -15.76 -13.83 -15.26
C ARG A 154 -16.02 -12.71 -14.25
N ALA A 155 -17.24 -12.63 -13.72
CA ALA A 155 -17.66 -11.59 -12.79
C ALA A 155 -18.71 -12.14 -11.81
N VAL A 156 -19.05 -11.39 -10.79
CA VAL A 156 -20.01 -11.80 -9.77
C VAL A 156 -21.43 -11.99 -10.34
N GLU A 157 -21.78 -11.27 -11.39
CA GLU A 157 -23.07 -11.40 -12.08
C GLU A 157 -23.26 -12.78 -12.74
N ASP A 158 -22.17 -13.43 -13.11
CA ASP A 158 -22.20 -14.76 -13.75
C ASP A 158 -22.51 -15.90 -12.75
N VAL A 159 -22.57 -15.58 -11.44
CA VAL A 159 -22.93 -16.57 -10.41
C VAL A 159 -24.45 -16.70 -10.21
N GLU A 160 -25.25 -15.95 -10.96
CA GLU A 160 -26.72 -16.03 -10.93
C GLU A 160 -27.19 -17.48 -11.18
N GLY A 161 -28.00 -17.98 -10.26
CA GLY A 161 -28.55 -19.37 -10.31
C GLY A 161 -27.51 -20.46 -10.06
N LYS A 162 -26.31 -20.15 -9.62
CA LYS A 162 -25.23 -21.10 -9.33
C LYS A 162 -25.19 -21.49 -7.86
N ARG A 163 -24.56 -22.62 -7.56
CA ARG A 163 -24.19 -23.03 -6.20
C ARG A 163 -22.87 -22.40 -5.87
N VAL A 164 -22.86 -21.53 -4.85
CA VAL A 164 -21.68 -20.76 -4.45
C VAL A 164 -21.25 -21.18 -3.06
N ALA A 165 -20.02 -21.70 -2.93
CA ALA A 165 -19.44 -22.07 -1.64
C ALA A 165 -18.77 -20.85 -0.99
N VAL A 166 -18.96 -20.72 0.34
CA VAL A 166 -18.30 -19.74 1.19
C VAL A 166 -18.01 -20.33 2.57
N GLU A 167 -16.98 -19.84 3.25
CA GLU A 167 -16.75 -20.18 4.64
C GLU A 167 -17.79 -19.50 5.54
N LEU A 168 -18.43 -20.27 6.43
CA LEU A 168 -19.50 -19.80 7.31
C LEU A 168 -19.04 -18.68 8.23
N GLY A 169 -19.63 -17.51 8.08
CA GLY A 169 -19.36 -16.33 8.92
C GLY A 169 -18.16 -15.50 8.47
N ALA A 170 -17.39 -15.97 7.48
CA ALA A 170 -16.31 -15.19 6.88
C ALA A 170 -16.82 -13.99 6.08
N GLU A 171 -15.90 -13.10 5.66
CA GLU A 171 -16.21 -11.92 4.86
C GLU A 171 -16.91 -12.27 3.54
N ALA A 172 -16.44 -13.34 2.85
CA ALA A 172 -17.07 -13.86 1.63
C ALA A 172 -18.55 -14.21 1.83
N HIS A 173 -18.90 -14.82 2.97
CA HIS A 173 -20.29 -15.13 3.28
C HIS A 173 -21.13 -13.88 3.46
N GLN A 174 -20.60 -12.88 4.18
CA GLN A 174 -21.29 -11.60 4.38
C GLN A 174 -21.46 -10.84 3.05
N LEU A 175 -20.41 -10.82 2.22
CA LEU A 175 -20.44 -10.23 0.87
C LEU A 175 -21.55 -10.88 0.03
N LEU A 176 -21.63 -12.21 -0.02
CA LEU A 176 -22.63 -12.93 -0.82
C LEU A 176 -24.05 -12.65 -0.32
N LEU A 177 -24.27 -12.60 1.00
CA LEU A 177 -25.54 -12.20 1.59
C LEU A 177 -25.91 -10.74 1.25
N GLN A 178 -24.95 -9.85 1.23
CA GLN A 178 -25.16 -8.46 0.83
C GLN A 178 -25.54 -8.35 -0.65
N LEU A 179 -24.80 -9.01 -1.55
CA LEU A 179 -25.10 -9.04 -2.99
C LEU A 179 -26.51 -9.59 -3.26
N THR A 180 -26.89 -10.64 -2.54
CA THR A 180 -28.24 -11.22 -2.64
C THR A 180 -29.33 -10.21 -2.23
N ARG A 181 -29.10 -9.48 -1.13
CA ARG A 181 -30.07 -8.52 -0.59
C ARG A 181 -30.15 -7.23 -1.41
N ASP A 182 -29.00 -6.65 -1.75
CA ASP A 182 -28.93 -5.30 -2.28
C ASP A 182 -29.01 -5.26 -3.81
N GLN A 183 -28.52 -6.30 -4.47
CA GLN A 183 -28.49 -6.39 -5.94
C GLN A 183 -29.45 -7.44 -6.48
N GLY A 184 -30.14 -8.21 -5.60
CA GLY A 184 -31.08 -9.24 -6.02
C GLY A 184 -30.41 -10.47 -6.65
N LEU A 185 -29.09 -10.67 -6.41
CA LEU A 185 -28.37 -11.82 -6.92
C LEU A 185 -28.98 -13.11 -6.34
N SER A 186 -29.45 -14.00 -7.21
CA SER A 186 -30.02 -15.29 -6.81
C SER A 186 -28.97 -16.38 -6.96
N ALA A 187 -28.36 -16.78 -5.85
CA ALA A 187 -27.38 -17.87 -5.78
C ALA A 187 -27.78 -18.85 -4.68
N GLU A 188 -27.51 -20.14 -4.88
CA GLU A 188 -27.61 -21.14 -3.81
C GLU A 188 -26.34 -21.10 -2.96
N ILE A 189 -26.49 -20.66 -1.71
CA ILE A 189 -25.35 -20.50 -0.79
C ILE A 189 -25.07 -21.82 -0.11
N VAL A 190 -23.88 -22.38 -0.32
CA VAL A 190 -23.36 -23.58 0.34
C VAL A 190 -22.26 -23.13 1.31
N THR A 191 -22.35 -23.53 2.58
CA THR A 191 -21.38 -23.11 3.58
C THR A 191 -20.54 -24.27 4.08
N GLY A 192 -19.21 -24.08 4.14
CA GLY A 192 -18.27 -24.94 4.86
C GLY A 192 -17.76 -24.26 6.13
N ARG A 193 -17.08 -25.02 6.99
CA ARG A 193 -16.55 -24.51 8.28
C ARG A 193 -15.14 -23.98 8.18
N GLN A 194 -14.42 -24.36 7.13
CA GLN A 194 -13.02 -23.98 6.88
C GLN A 194 -12.73 -24.05 5.37
N ALA A 195 -11.67 -23.37 4.95
CA ALA A 195 -11.28 -23.25 3.55
C ALA A 195 -11.17 -24.62 2.85
N GLY A 196 -10.45 -25.58 3.43
CA GLY A 196 -10.28 -26.92 2.82
C GLY A 196 -11.59 -27.64 2.51
N GLU A 197 -12.64 -27.47 3.32
CA GLU A 197 -13.96 -28.06 3.08
C GLU A 197 -14.62 -27.44 1.83
N ILE A 198 -14.63 -26.11 1.71
CA ILE A 198 -15.26 -25.43 0.58
C ILE A 198 -14.49 -25.65 -0.73
N PHE A 199 -13.16 -25.79 -0.69
CA PHE A 199 -12.37 -26.17 -1.85
C PHE A 199 -12.63 -27.60 -2.30
N SER A 200 -12.82 -28.56 -1.36
CA SER A 200 -13.21 -29.91 -1.68
C SER A 200 -14.57 -29.98 -2.41
N LEU A 201 -15.58 -29.22 -1.95
CA LEU A 201 -16.88 -29.12 -2.61
C LEU A 201 -16.75 -28.61 -4.06
N LEU A 202 -15.83 -27.66 -4.30
CA LEU A 202 -15.60 -27.16 -5.66
C LEU A 202 -14.93 -28.20 -6.56
N GLN A 203 -13.93 -28.92 -6.04
CA GLN A 203 -13.21 -29.98 -6.77
C GLN A 203 -14.12 -31.19 -7.09
N GLU A 204 -15.01 -31.56 -6.19
CA GLU A 204 -15.97 -32.64 -6.35
C GLU A 204 -17.15 -32.28 -7.29
N GLY A 205 -17.29 -30.98 -7.60
CA GLY A 205 -18.37 -30.48 -8.46
C GLY A 205 -19.70 -30.31 -7.73
N ASP A 206 -19.70 -30.35 -6.40
CA ASP A 206 -20.88 -30.12 -5.57
C ASP A 206 -21.30 -28.66 -5.56
N VAL A 207 -20.37 -27.73 -5.87
CA VAL A 207 -20.62 -26.31 -6.11
C VAL A 207 -20.04 -25.88 -7.47
N ASP A 208 -20.48 -24.73 -7.94
CA ASP A 208 -20.06 -24.19 -9.23
C ASP A 208 -18.96 -23.16 -9.11
N VAL A 209 -18.93 -22.45 -7.99
CA VAL A 209 -18.05 -21.32 -7.69
C VAL A 209 -17.75 -21.32 -6.19
N LEU A 210 -16.61 -20.77 -5.82
CA LEU A 210 -16.24 -20.50 -4.44
C LEU A 210 -15.85 -19.02 -4.33
N ILE A 211 -16.18 -18.36 -3.21
CA ILE A 211 -15.69 -17.02 -2.86
C ILE A 211 -14.87 -17.13 -1.58
N CYS A 212 -13.65 -16.64 -1.62
CA CYS A 212 -12.77 -16.48 -0.47
C CYS A 212 -11.83 -15.29 -0.68
N ASP A 213 -11.03 -14.94 0.32
CA ASP A 213 -9.96 -13.98 0.14
C ASP A 213 -8.90 -14.50 -0.83
N ARG A 214 -8.17 -13.57 -1.46
CA ARG A 214 -7.21 -13.88 -2.54
C ARG A 214 -6.02 -14.68 -2.05
N VAL A 215 -5.59 -14.50 -0.77
CA VAL A 215 -4.48 -15.26 -0.18
C VAL A 215 -4.87 -16.71 -0.03
N THR A 216 -6.01 -16.99 0.61
CA THR A 216 -6.59 -18.34 0.73
C THR A 216 -6.80 -18.99 -0.65
N ALA A 217 -7.23 -18.20 -1.64
CA ALA A 217 -7.38 -18.71 -3.00
C ALA A 217 -6.05 -19.22 -3.57
N TYR A 218 -4.97 -18.44 -3.46
CA TYR A 218 -3.65 -18.86 -3.95
C TYR A 218 -3.11 -20.10 -3.24
N GLU A 219 -3.29 -20.21 -1.93
CA GLU A 219 -2.87 -21.40 -1.17
C GLU A 219 -3.49 -22.70 -1.69
N HIS A 220 -4.74 -22.65 -2.19
CA HIS A 220 -5.50 -23.83 -2.56
C HIS A 220 -5.61 -24.10 -4.06
N VAL A 221 -5.31 -23.11 -4.92
CA VAL A 221 -5.35 -23.32 -6.38
C VAL A 221 -4.05 -23.87 -6.94
N ARG A 222 -2.95 -23.79 -6.18
CA ARG A 222 -1.62 -24.19 -6.62
C ARG A 222 -1.59 -25.68 -6.96
N GLY A 223 -1.29 -26.01 -8.22
CA GLY A 223 -1.25 -27.40 -8.71
C GLY A 223 -2.61 -28.03 -8.98
N GLU A 224 -3.71 -27.31 -8.79
CA GLU A 224 -5.07 -27.79 -9.01
C GLU A 224 -5.65 -27.31 -10.36
N ALA A 225 -6.68 -27.99 -10.85
CA ALA A 225 -7.41 -27.59 -12.06
C ALA A 225 -8.42 -26.45 -11.76
N LEU A 226 -8.00 -25.49 -10.94
CA LEU A 226 -8.76 -24.34 -10.49
C LEU A 226 -8.12 -23.04 -11.00
N ARG A 227 -8.88 -21.97 -11.05
CA ARG A 227 -8.36 -20.62 -11.35
C ARG A 227 -9.08 -19.56 -10.54
N ILE A 228 -8.34 -18.52 -10.20
CA ILE A 228 -8.86 -17.29 -9.64
C ILE A 228 -9.38 -16.40 -10.77
N VAL A 229 -10.52 -15.76 -10.55
CA VAL A 229 -11.11 -14.77 -11.47
C VAL A 229 -10.69 -13.37 -11.01
N GLU A 230 -10.00 -12.66 -11.87
CA GLU A 230 -9.56 -11.29 -11.65
C GLU A 230 -10.50 -10.28 -12.36
N PRO A 231 -10.65 -9.05 -11.86
CA PRO A 231 -10.08 -8.54 -10.62
C PRO A 231 -10.85 -9.01 -9.36
N PRO A 232 -10.29 -8.81 -8.15
CA PRO A 232 -10.98 -9.08 -6.88
C PRO A 232 -12.33 -8.35 -6.78
N LEU A 233 -13.30 -8.97 -6.11
CA LEU A 233 -14.64 -8.41 -5.87
C LEU A 233 -14.65 -7.27 -4.84
N THR A 234 -13.69 -7.29 -3.92
CA THR A 234 -13.52 -6.29 -2.87
C THR A 234 -12.09 -5.77 -2.82
N SER A 235 -11.89 -4.68 -2.09
CA SER A 235 -10.56 -4.11 -1.87
C SER A 235 -10.13 -4.35 -0.43
N ALA A 236 -9.03 -5.09 -0.26
CA ALA A 236 -8.31 -5.30 0.99
C ALA A 236 -6.81 -5.06 0.75
N PRO A 237 -6.39 -3.79 0.64
CA PRO A 237 -5.03 -3.46 0.24
C PRO A 237 -4.02 -3.78 1.33
N PHE A 238 -2.91 -4.43 0.94
CA PHE A 238 -1.69 -4.46 1.75
C PHE A 238 -0.81 -3.27 1.37
N VAL A 239 -0.26 -2.62 2.39
CA VAL A 239 0.48 -1.35 2.28
C VAL A 239 1.77 -1.41 3.11
N ILE A 240 2.72 -0.53 2.78
CA ILE A 240 3.93 -0.30 3.58
C ILE A 240 3.67 0.87 4.51
N ALA A 241 4.12 0.78 5.75
CA ALA A 241 3.91 1.83 6.74
C ALA A 241 5.24 2.49 7.16
N ALA A 242 5.19 3.80 7.37
CA ALA A 242 6.25 4.62 7.95
C ALA A 242 5.67 5.56 9.01
N ARG A 243 6.54 6.20 9.83
CA ARG A 243 6.09 7.22 10.77
C ARG A 243 5.54 8.46 10.05
N ALA A 244 4.62 9.17 10.70
CA ALA A 244 3.99 10.38 10.18
C ALA A 244 5.00 11.52 9.88
N ASP A 245 6.18 11.52 10.50
CA ASP A 245 7.24 12.49 10.25
C ASP A 245 8.22 12.09 9.13
N SER A 246 7.91 11.02 8.39
CA SER A 246 8.71 10.48 7.30
C SER A 246 8.01 10.57 5.91
N PRO A 247 7.51 11.74 5.49
CA PRO A 247 6.74 11.88 4.25
C PRO A 247 7.58 11.71 2.97
N VAL A 248 8.90 11.97 3.05
CA VAL A 248 9.79 11.73 1.92
C VAL A 248 10.00 10.23 1.73
N LEU A 249 10.21 9.51 2.83
CA LEU A 249 10.38 8.06 2.79
C LEU A 249 9.17 7.35 2.15
N ILE A 250 7.95 7.71 2.56
CA ILE A 250 6.73 7.13 1.95
C ILE A 250 6.62 7.48 0.47
N ARG A 251 6.92 8.71 0.06
CA ARG A 251 6.92 9.06 -1.36
C ARG A 251 7.93 8.24 -2.17
N GLU A 252 9.13 7.99 -1.66
CA GLU A 252 10.14 7.14 -2.31
C GLU A 252 9.66 5.68 -2.41
N VAL A 253 8.86 5.21 -1.44
CA VAL A 253 8.18 3.91 -1.49
C VAL A 253 7.11 3.89 -2.57
N ASP A 254 6.25 4.93 -2.64
CA ASP A 254 5.19 5.03 -3.66
C ASP A 254 5.78 5.07 -5.08
N GLU A 255 6.86 5.84 -5.29
CA GLU A 255 7.60 5.87 -6.57
C GLU A 255 8.19 4.49 -6.92
N ALA A 256 8.56 3.69 -5.93
CA ALA A 256 9.01 2.32 -6.16
C ALA A 256 7.85 1.40 -6.54
N ILE A 257 6.71 1.48 -5.83
CA ILE A 257 5.51 0.68 -6.11
C ILE A 257 4.99 0.98 -7.53
N GLU A 258 4.90 2.26 -7.92
CA GLU A 258 4.51 2.65 -9.28
C GLU A 258 5.45 2.02 -10.34
N ALA A 259 6.76 2.13 -10.15
CA ALA A 259 7.74 1.53 -11.05
C ALA A 259 7.66 0.00 -11.09
N TRP A 260 7.32 -0.67 -9.98
CA TRP A 260 7.13 -2.11 -9.92
C TRP A 260 5.86 -2.56 -10.66
N GLN A 261 4.78 -1.79 -10.56
CA GLN A 261 3.55 -2.02 -11.34
C GLN A 261 3.82 -1.88 -12.84
N GLU A 262 4.52 -0.81 -13.24
CA GLU A 262 4.85 -0.56 -14.66
C GLU A 262 5.80 -1.61 -15.25
N SER A 263 6.76 -2.10 -14.46
CA SER A 263 7.75 -3.08 -14.92
C SER A 263 7.26 -4.53 -14.90
N GLY A 264 6.12 -4.82 -14.23
CA GLY A 264 5.62 -6.19 -14.01
C GLY A 264 6.33 -6.92 -12.85
N PHE A 265 7.15 -6.21 -12.04
CA PHE A 265 7.86 -6.84 -10.93
C PHE A 265 6.91 -7.43 -9.87
N LEU A 266 5.77 -6.76 -9.59
CA LEU A 266 4.77 -7.31 -8.67
C LEU A 266 4.11 -8.58 -9.21
N ASP A 267 3.88 -8.65 -10.54
CA ASP A 267 3.36 -9.86 -11.18
C ASP A 267 4.37 -11.03 -11.09
N ASP A 268 5.68 -10.73 -11.26
CA ASP A 268 6.75 -11.72 -11.09
C ASP A 268 6.84 -12.22 -9.65
N LEU A 269 6.60 -11.37 -8.65
CA LEU A 269 6.53 -11.78 -7.25
C LEU A 269 5.31 -12.66 -6.97
N GLU A 270 4.14 -12.31 -7.50
CA GLU A 270 2.94 -13.14 -7.39
C GLU A 270 3.16 -14.52 -8.02
N GLU A 271 3.79 -14.58 -9.20
CA GLU A 271 4.10 -15.86 -9.85
C GLU A 271 5.06 -16.71 -9.01
N ARG A 272 6.05 -16.08 -8.39
CA ARG A 272 7.07 -16.77 -7.58
C ARG A 272 6.52 -17.32 -6.28
N TRP A 273 5.75 -16.51 -5.56
CA TRP A 273 5.38 -16.80 -4.19
C TRP A 273 3.96 -17.34 -4.03
N LEU A 274 3.03 -16.92 -4.89
CA LEU A 274 1.61 -17.20 -4.73
C LEU A 274 1.10 -18.25 -5.74
N ARG A 275 1.69 -18.35 -6.94
CA ARG A 275 1.31 -19.32 -8.00
C ARG A 275 2.32 -20.44 -8.10
#